data_8f9f918fc765be7e2da8a0ab7d85cfef
#
_entry.id   8f9f918fc765be7e2da8a0ab7d85cfef
#
_cell.length_a   1.000
_cell.length_b   1.000
_cell.length_c   1.000
_cell.angle_alpha   90.00
_cell.angle_beta   90.00
_cell.angle_gamma   90.00
#
_symmetry.space_group_name_H-M   'P 1'
#
loop_
_entity.id
_entity.type
_entity.pdbx_description
1 polymer ?
#
loop_
_entity_poly.entity_id
_entity_poly.type
_entity_poly.pdbx_seq_one_letter_code
_entity_poly.pdbx_strand_id
1 'polypeptide(L)'
;MSDITNEETPVKTSLSTAARRQAKKGRAKHSKRFLSAAKSAPNEIFLVSAGIAKVKALATAKFDETIDVAINLGVDPRHGDQMVRGTVNLPFGTGKSRSVWVFARGERAEAAIAAGADVVGAEDLLERIQKEGGASCDILVAAPDMMPLVGRLGPILKQKMPNPKAGTVSPNVGQVVRDIKGATRAEYRVDRNGIIHSAIGKASFPVENIEKNFAVLINALVKARPSAAKGKYIKKASISSSMGPSVTLDTLDVQRVSETV
;
A
#
# COMPACT_ATOMS: atom_id res chain seq x y z
N MET A 1 67.13 0.60 27.72
CA MET A 1 65.89 -0.11 27.46
C MET A 1 64.89 0.97 27.09
N SER A 2 64.72 1.17 25.81
CA SER A 2 63.85 2.22 25.24
C SER A 2 62.75 1.54 24.41
N ASP A 3 61.56 1.57 24.96
CA ASP A 3 60.33 1.05 24.30
C ASP A 3 59.94 1.98 23.17
N ILE A 4 60.00 1.45 21.95
CA ILE A 4 59.49 2.13 20.72
C ILE A 4 58.05 1.68 20.57
N THR A 5 57.11 2.53 20.96
CA THR A 5 55.68 2.37 20.63
C THR A 5 55.44 2.81 19.18
N ASN A 6 55.21 1.85 18.28
CA ASN A 6 54.72 2.12 16.91
C ASN A 6 53.24 2.47 16.96
N GLU A 7 52.91 3.73 16.88
CA GLU A 7 51.56 4.20 16.54
C GLU A 7 51.34 4.05 15.04
N GLU A 8 50.58 3.02 14.64
CA GLU A 8 50.08 2.87 13.28
C GLU A 8 48.95 3.89 13.03
N THR A 9 49.29 4.98 12.34
CA THR A 9 48.31 5.91 11.82
C THR A 9 47.50 5.25 10.72
N PRO A 10 46.13 5.31 10.73
CA PRO A 10 45.29 4.71 9.68
C PRO A 10 45.52 5.45 8.36
N VAL A 11 46.05 4.74 7.37
CA VAL A 11 46.23 5.22 6.01
C VAL A 11 44.86 5.56 5.40
N LYS A 12 44.52 6.84 5.33
CA LYS A 12 43.35 7.34 4.61
C LYS A 12 43.56 7.14 3.11
N THR A 13 43.12 6.02 2.57
CA THR A 13 43.07 5.77 1.14
C THR A 13 42.16 6.82 0.47
N SER A 14 42.77 7.82 -0.12
CA SER A 14 42.06 8.84 -0.90
C SER A 14 41.58 8.23 -2.21
N LEU A 15 40.26 7.99 -2.31
CA LEU A 15 39.62 7.59 -3.54
C LEU A 15 40.00 8.57 -4.68
N SER A 16 40.35 8.04 -5.84
CA SER A 16 40.70 8.83 -7.00
C SER A 16 39.59 9.81 -7.39
N THR A 17 39.92 10.95 -7.99
CA THR A 17 38.95 11.99 -8.39
C THR A 17 37.87 11.44 -9.32
N ALA A 18 38.17 10.42 -10.12
CA ALA A 18 37.24 9.72 -10.98
C ALA A 18 36.25 8.88 -10.19
N ALA A 19 36.70 8.14 -9.16
CA ALA A 19 35.84 7.37 -8.28
C ALA A 19 34.93 8.28 -7.43
N ARG A 20 35.42 9.45 -7.00
CA ARG A 20 34.59 10.49 -6.34
C ARG A 20 33.54 11.09 -7.27
N ARG A 21 33.85 11.27 -8.57
CA ARG A 21 32.85 11.74 -9.57
C ARG A 21 31.82 10.70 -9.89
N GLN A 22 32.17 9.40 -9.97
CA GLN A 22 31.22 8.31 -10.18
C GLN A 22 30.32 8.10 -8.96
N ALA A 23 30.85 8.14 -7.74
CA ALA A 23 30.07 8.09 -6.50
C ALA A 23 29.11 9.29 -6.34
N LYS A 24 29.47 10.48 -6.88
CA LYS A 24 28.57 11.63 -6.95
C LYS A 24 27.46 11.51 -8.01
N LYS A 25 27.69 10.79 -9.11
CA LYS A 25 26.72 10.63 -10.20
C LYS A 25 25.57 9.68 -9.86
N GLY A 26 25.79 8.72 -8.95
CA GLY A 26 24.79 7.73 -8.53
C GLY A 26 23.90 8.12 -7.32
N ARG A 27 24.22 9.21 -6.62
CA ARG A 27 23.42 9.65 -5.48
C ARG A 27 22.31 10.59 -5.93
N ALA A 28 21.06 10.11 -5.95
CA ALA A 28 19.89 10.97 -6.06
C ALA A 28 20.02 12.10 -5.04
N LYS A 29 20.01 13.36 -5.50
CA LYS A 29 20.09 14.53 -4.62
C LYS A 29 18.74 14.68 -3.93
N HIS A 30 18.62 14.17 -2.72
CA HIS A 30 17.45 14.43 -1.87
C HIS A 30 17.32 15.93 -1.58
N SER A 31 16.07 16.41 -1.49
CA SER A 31 15.79 17.80 -1.14
C SER A 31 16.31 18.10 0.27
N LYS A 32 16.61 19.39 0.55
CA LYS A 32 17.06 19.84 1.89
C LYS A 32 16.05 19.44 2.98
N ARG A 33 14.75 19.53 2.69
CA ARG A 33 13.65 19.12 3.57
C ARG A 33 13.73 17.63 3.93
N PHE A 34 13.89 16.75 2.94
CA PHE A 34 14.04 15.31 3.19
C PHE A 34 15.30 15.00 4.01
N LEU A 35 16.41 15.67 3.72
CA LEU A 35 17.66 15.47 4.49
C LEU A 35 17.53 15.92 5.95
N SER A 36 16.81 17.00 6.22
CA SER A 36 16.51 17.43 7.60
C SER A 36 15.59 16.43 8.30
N ALA A 37 14.51 15.97 7.64
CA ALA A 37 13.61 14.96 8.18
C ALA A 37 14.32 13.61 8.42
N ALA A 38 15.20 13.19 7.51
CA ALA A 38 15.97 11.96 7.66
C ALA A 38 16.98 12.01 8.83
N LYS A 39 17.53 13.18 9.15
CA LYS A 39 18.36 13.37 10.35
C LYS A 39 17.57 13.27 11.65
N SER A 40 16.30 13.66 11.61
CA SER A 40 15.37 13.59 12.75
C SER A 40 14.71 12.22 12.89
N ALA A 41 14.88 11.32 11.91
CA ALA A 41 14.43 9.94 11.94
C ALA A 41 15.65 9.03 12.18
N PRO A 42 16.02 8.73 13.43
CA PRO A 42 17.12 7.82 13.70
C PRO A 42 16.80 6.41 13.19
N ASN A 43 17.83 5.63 12.87
CA ASN A 43 17.70 4.22 12.47
C ASN A 43 17.38 3.32 13.69
N GLU A 44 16.46 3.75 14.52
CA GLU A 44 15.98 3.04 15.70
C GLU A 44 14.73 2.25 15.38
N ILE A 45 14.47 1.23 16.17
CA ILE A 45 13.26 0.42 16.11
C ILE A 45 12.24 1.04 17.06
N PHE A 46 11.06 1.35 16.56
CA PHE A 46 9.98 1.99 17.31
C PHE A 46 8.84 1.02 17.56
N LEU A 47 8.12 1.22 18.66
CA LEU A 47 6.80 0.64 18.86
C LEU A 47 5.82 1.22 17.84
N VAL A 48 4.73 0.51 17.55
CA VAL A 48 3.77 0.89 16.50
C VAL A 48 3.20 2.29 16.74
N SER A 49 2.71 2.58 17.93
CA SER A 49 2.12 3.89 18.29
C SER A 49 3.14 5.04 18.19
N ALA A 50 4.34 4.83 18.75
CA ALA A 50 5.43 5.81 18.70
C ALA A 50 5.93 6.03 17.25
N GLY A 51 6.02 4.95 16.46
CA GLY A 51 6.40 4.99 15.05
C GLY A 51 5.41 5.81 14.21
N ILE A 52 4.11 5.60 14.40
CA ILE A 52 3.05 6.37 13.71
C ILE A 52 3.12 7.85 14.10
N ALA A 53 3.24 8.16 15.41
CA ALA A 53 3.38 9.54 15.87
C ALA A 53 4.62 10.22 15.27
N LYS A 54 5.74 9.49 15.18
CA LYS A 54 6.99 10.00 14.59
C LYS A 54 6.83 10.27 13.09
N VAL A 55 6.24 9.34 12.32
CA VAL A 55 6.00 9.52 10.88
C VAL A 55 5.08 10.72 10.65
N LYS A 56 4.04 10.88 11.46
CA LYS A 56 3.12 12.02 11.39
C LYS A 56 3.83 13.35 11.65
N ALA A 57 4.74 13.42 12.63
CA ALA A 57 5.56 14.59 12.91
C ALA A 57 6.55 14.92 11.78
N LEU A 58 6.99 13.91 11.02
CA LEU A 58 7.90 14.05 9.87
C LEU A 58 7.18 14.39 8.56
N ALA A 59 5.86 14.31 8.52
CA ALA A 59 5.03 14.68 7.37
C ALA A 59 4.96 16.21 7.24
N THR A 60 5.82 16.79 6.40
CA THR A 60 6.00 18.24 6.24
C THR A 60 5.61 18.77 4.87
N ALA A 61 4.92 17.97 4.04
CA ALA A 61 4.47 18.41 2.72
C ALA A 61 3.31 19.42 2.82
N LYS A 62 3.11 20.18 1.73
CA LYS A 62 2.00 21.15 1.63
C LYS A 62 0.63 20.49 1.39
N PHE A 63 0.61 19.20 1.10
CA PHE A 63 -0.59 18.41 0.88
C PHE A 63 -0.74 17.36 1.99
N ASP A 64 -1.95 16.83 2.15
CA ASP A 64 -2.22 15.76 3.11
C ASP A 64 -1.56 14.46 2.66
N GLU A 65 -0.41 14.14 3.28
CA GLU A 65 0.41 12.98 2.94
C GLU A 65 -0.33 11.68 3.29
N THR A 66 -0.17 10.67 2.45
CA THR A 66 -0.62 9.31 2.77
C THR A 66 0.43 8.62 3.63
N ILE A 67 -0.02 7.87 4.62
CA ILE A 67 0.83 7.01 5.43
C ILE A 67 0.76 5.61 4.83
N ASP A 68 1.91 5.14 4.35
CA ASP A 68 2.08 3.84 3.72
C ASP A 68 2.90 2.91 4.61
N VAL A 69 2.54 1.64 4.59
CA VAL A 69 3.25 0.56 5.29
C VAL A 69 3.93 -0.34 4.27
N ALA A 70 5.17 -0.68 4.52
CA ALA A 70 5.91 -1.70 3.81
C ALA A 70 6.26 -2.85 4.76
N ILE A 71 5.74 -4.05 4.47
CA ILE A 71 5.92 -5.25 5.29
C ILE A 71 6.67 -6.30 4.49
N ASN A 72 7.84 -6.66 4.93
CA ASN A 72 8.62 -7.74 4.35
C ASN A 72 8.17 -9.06 4.97
N LEU A 73 7.62 -9.95 4.14
CA LEU A 73 7.14 -11.27 4.52
C LEU A 73 8.19 -12.34 4.26
N GLY A 74 8.10 -13.42 5.02
CA GLY A 74 8.92 -14.63 4.84
C GLY A 74 8.35 -15.58 3.81
N VAL A 75 7.92 -15.08 2.63
CA VAL A 75 7.35 -15.85 1.53
C VAL A 75 8.22 -15.74 0.27
N ASP A 76 8.17 -16.76 -0.59
CA ASP A 76 8.78 -16.69 -1.91
C ASP A 76 7.68 -16.49 -2.97
N PRO A 77 7.55 -15.30 -3.56
CA PRO A 77 6.50 -14.98 -4.53
C PRO A 77 6.68 -15.65 -5.88
N ARG A 78 7.79 -16.35 -6.11
CA ARG A 78 8.01 -17.17 -7.33
C ARG A 78 7.11 -18.40 -7.36
N HIS A 79 6.71 -18.89 -6.19
CA HIS A 79 5.80 -20.01 -6.05
C HIS A 79 4.36 -19.49 -5.94
N GLY A 80 3.46 -19.99 -6.82
CA GLY A 80 2.06 -19.59 -6.83
C GLY A 80 1.35 -19.78 -5.48
N ASP A 81 1.73 -20.86 -4.76
CA ASP A 81 1.16 -21.21 -3.45
C ASP A 81 1.55 -20.22 -2.33
N GLN A 82 2.63 -19.45 -2.52
CA GLN A 82 3.10 -18.46 -1.56
C GLN A 82 2.72 -17.02 -1.95
N MET A 83 1.95 -16.84 -3.01
CA MET A 83 1.50 -15.53 -3.44
C MET A 83 0.33 -15.05 -2.58
N VAL A 84 0.61 -14.16 -1.64
CA VAL A 84 -0.39 -13.54 -0.76
C VAL A 84 -1.02 -12.35 -1.48
N ARG A 85 -2.34 -12.41 -1.68
CA ARG A 85 -3.15 -11.33 -2.25
C ARG A 85 -4.53 -11.35 -1.62
N GLY A 86 -5.03 -10.18 -1.29
CA GLY A 86 -6.38 -10.04 -0.74
C GLY A 86 -6.83 -8.60 -0.63
N THR A 87 -7.98 -8.44 -0.03
CA THR A 87 -8.56 -7.14 0.30
C THR A 87 -8.92 -7.13 1.79
N VAL A 88 -8.78 -5.98 2.39
CA VAL A 88 -9.13 -5.73 3.79
C VAL A 88 -9.99 -4.48 3.88
N ASN A 89 -10.99 -4.52 4.76
CA ASN A 89 -11.80 -3.36 5.05
C ASN A 89 -11.24 -2.66 6.29
N LEU A 90 -10.71 -1.45 6.06
CA LEU A 90 -10.15 -0.60 7.11
C LEU A 90 -11.28 0.18 7.78
N PRO A 91 -11.43 0.15 9.11
CA PRO A 91 -12.55 0.78 9.81
C PRO A 91 -12.62 2.30 9.61
N PHE A 92 -11.48 2.96 9.48
CA PHE A 92 -11.41 4.42 9.27
C PHE A 92 -11.08 4.80 7.82
N GLY A 93 -10.98 3.82 6.92
CA GLY A 93 -10.66 4.02 5.52
C GLY A 93 -9.25 4.53 5.25
N THR A 94 -8.94 4.72 3.96
CA THR A 94 -7.66 5.26 3.48
C THR A 94 -7.70 6.76 3.23
N GLY A 95 -8.88 7.40 3.30
CA GLY A 95 -9.10 8.82 3.01
C GLY A 95 -8.96 9.22 1.54
N LYS A 96 -9.05 8.27 0.60
CA LYS A 96 -9.03 8.53 -0.85
C LYS A 96 -10.44 8.37 -1.43
N SER A 97 -11.05 9.45 -1.92
CA SER A 97 -12.24 9.34 -2.75
C SER A 97 -11.87 8.78 -4.12
N ARG A 98 -12.64 7.80 -4.60
CA ARG A 98 -12.43 7.16 -5.91
C ARG A 98 -13.68 7.26 -6.74
N SER A 99 -13.52 7.47 -8.04
CA SER A 99 -14.63 7.38 -9.00
C SER A 99 -14.95 5.93 -9.30
N VAL A 100 -16.24 5.57 -9.19
CA VAL A 100 -16.72 4.19 -9.32
C VAL A 100 -17.75 4.11 -10.45
N TRP A 101 -17.44 3.30 -11.46
CA TRP A 101 -18.38 2.96 -12.50
C TRP A 101 -18.87 1.51 -12.32
N VAL A 102 -20.14 1.28 -12.58
CA VAL A 102 -20.81 0.02 -12.26
C VAL A 102 -21.49 -0.56 -13.47
N PHE A 103 -21.18 -1.82 -13.79
CA PHE A 103 -21.92 -2.62 -14.75
C PHE A 103 -22.98 -3.46 -14.02
N ALA A 104 -24.23 -3.01 -14.09
CA ALA A 104 -25.36 -3.71 -13.49
C ALA A 104 -26.64 -3.45 -14.27
N ARG A 105 -27.64 -4.33 -14.11
CA ARG A 105 -29.00 -4.20 -14.67
C ARG A 105 -30.05 -4.33 -13.57
N GLY A 106 -31.24 -3.73 -13.79
CA GLY A 106 -32.41 -3.86 -12.90
C GLY A 106 -32.13 -3.40 -11.49
N GLU A 107 -32.62 -4.13 -10.51
CA GLU A 107 -32.51 -3.81 -9.06
C GLU A 107 -31.05 -3.57 -8.59
N ARG A 108 -30.08 -4.28 -9.17
CA ARG A 108 -28.68 -4.08 -8.84
C ARG A 108 -28.14 -2.73 -9.31
N ALA A 109 -28.68 -2.20 -10.42
CA ALA A 109 -28.32 -0.87 -10.89
C ALA A 109 -28.88 0.21 -9.95
N GLU A 110 -30.13 0.06 -9.50
CA GLU A 110 -30.75 0.95 -8.52
C GLU A 110 -30.01 0.93 -7.19
N ALA A 111 -29.65 -0.26 -6.71
CA ALA A 111 -28.83 -0.42 -5.50
C ALA A 111 -27.44 0.24 -5.61
N ALA A 112 -26.83 0.23 -6.81
CA ALA A 112 -25.56 0.90 -7.07
C ALA A 112 -25.70 2.42 -7.08
N ILE A 113 -26.77 2.96 -7.66
CA ILE A 113 -27.09 4.39 -7.66
C ILE A 113 -27.34 4.86 -6.21
N ALA A 114 -28.16 4.14 -5.46
CA ALA A 114 -28.44 4.43 -4.05
C ALA A 114 -27.18 4.35 -3.16
N ALA A 115 -26.19 3.56 -3.56
CA ALA A 115 -24.88 3.46 -2.89
C ALA A 115 -23.89 4.58 -3.26
N GLY A 116 -24.25 5.46 -4.23
CA GLY A 116 -23.43 6.60 -4.64
C GLY A 116 -22.44 6.29 -5.77
N ALA A 117 -22.72 5.34 -6.66
CA ALA A 117 -21.92 5.14 -7.87
C ALA A 117 -21.99 6.37 -8.78
N ASP A 118 -20.85 6.74 -9.41
CA ASP A 118 -20.80 7.92 -10.29
C ASP A 118 -21.49 7.66 -11.63
N VAL A 119 -21.32 6.48 -12.18
CA VAL A 119 -21.97 6.04 -13.44
C VAL A 119 -22.39 4.59 -13.28
N VAL A 120 -23.66 4.33 -13.61
CA VAL A 120 -24.20 2.97 -13.66
C VAL A 120 -24.78 2.74 -15.04
N GLY A 121 -24.48 1.59 -15.64
CA GLY A 121 -24.97 1.26 -16.96
C GLY A 121 -24.70 -0.19 -17.34
N ALA A 122 -25.20 -0.58 -18.49
CA ALA A 122 -24.99 -1.90 -19.06
C ALA A 122 -24.31 -1.78 -20.44
N GLU A 123 -25.08 -1.82 -21.50
CA GLU A 123 -24.59 -1.74 -22.88
C GLU A 123 -24.17 -0.32 -23.25
N ASP A 124 -24.90 0.69 -22.76
CA ASP A 124 -24.59 2.12 -22.97
C ASP A 124 -23.19 2.46 -22.43
N LEU A 125 -22.86 1.94 -21.25
CA LEU A 125 -21.55 2.13 -20.63
C LEU A 125 -20.44 1.41 -21.42
N LEU A 126 -20.75 0.27 -22.01
CA LEU A 126 -19.83 -0.47 -22.88
C LEU A 126 -19.47 0.34 -24.12
N GLU A 127 -20.50 0.89 -24.82
CA GLU A 127 -20.27 1.73 -25.99
C GLU A 127 -19.48 3.00 -25.66
N ARG A 128 -19.79 3.62 -24.53
CA ARG A 128 -19.09 4.80 -24.06
C ARG A 128 -17.61 4.52 -23.87
N ILE A 129 -17.25 3.43 -23.16
CA ILE A 129 -15.87 3.04 -22.92
C ILE A 129 -15.15 2.69 -24.24
N GLN A 130 -15.85 2.07 -25.20
CA GLN A 130 -15.28 1.78 -26.51
C GLN A 130 -15.00 3.05 -27.32
N LYS A 131 -15.89 4.02 -27.30
CA LYS A 131 -15.73 5.31 -27.98
C LYS A 131 -14.62 6.16 -27.36
N GLU A 132 -14.54 6.19 -26.04
CA GLU A 132 -13.52 6.95 -25.28
C GLU A 132 -12.15 6.23 -25.26
N GLY A 133 -12.07 4.97 -25.72
CA GLY A 133 -10.83 4.20 -25.71
C GLY A 133 -10.31 3.84 -24.32
N GLY A 134 -11.15 3.95 -23.29
CA GLY A 134 -10.82 3.63 -21.90
C GLY A 134 -11.87 4.08 -20.90
N ALA A 135 -11.71 3.65 -19.66
CA ALA A 135 -12.57 4.11 -18.57
C ALA A 135 -11.90 5.27 -17.83
N SER A 136 -12.58 6.41 -17.73
CA SER A 136 -12.13 7.58 -16.97
C SER A 136 -12.35 7.44 -15.47
N CYS A 137 -12.90 6.30 -14.99
CA CYS A 137 -13.04 5.98 -13.56
C CYS A 137 -11.78 5.39 -12.96
N ASP A 138 -11.69 5.41 -11.62
CA ASP A 138 -10.61 4.75 -10.87
C ASP A 138 -10.87 3.25 -10.72
N ILE A 139 -12.12 2.87 -10.41
CA ILE A 139 -12.52 1.48 -10.18
C ILE A 139 -13.77 1.15 -10.99
N LEU A 140 -13.74 -0.04 -11.58
CA LEU A 140 -14.89 -0.66 -12.23
C LEU A 140 -15.41 -1.80 -11.35
N VAL A 141 -16.71 -1.78 -11.11
CA VAL A 141 -17.45 -2.85 -10.44
C VAL A 141 -18.41 -3.49 -11.43
N ALA A 142 -18.54 -4.80 -11.39
CA ALA A 142 -19.44 -5.51 -12.27
C ALA A 142 -20.27 -6.55 -11.50
N ALA A 143 -21.54 -6.66 -11.87
CA ALA A 143 -22.34 -7.82 -11.48
C ALA A 143 -21.85 -9.06 -12.23
N PRO A 144 -21.90 -10.27 -11.63
CA PRO A 144 -21.43 -11.51 -12.28
C PRO A 144 -22.06 -11.74 -13.65
N ASP A 145 -23.35 -11.40 -13.81
CA ASP A 145 -24.13 -11.57 -15.04
C ASP A 145 -23.63 -10.71 -16.20
N MET A 146 -22.95 -9.58 -15.86
CA MET A 146 -22.41 -8.61 -16.83
C MET A 146 -20.99 -8.95 -17.27
N MET A 147 -20.32 -9.91 -16.64
CA MET A 147 -18.93 -10.27 -16.94
C MET A 147 -18.68 -10.70 -18.40
N PRO A 148 -19.59 -11.43 -19.08
CA PRO A 148 -19.41 -11.74 -20.50
C PRO A 148 -19.33 -10.51 -21.40
N LEU A 149 -20.10 -9.46 -21.07
CA LEU A 149 -20.06 -8.17 -21.79
C LEU A 149 -18.78 -7.39 -21.47
N VAL A 150 -18.43 -7.29 -20.19
CA VAL A 150 -17.22 -6.60 -19.73
C VAL A 150 -15.96 -7.29 -20.26
N GLY A 151 -15.99 -8.62 -20.44
CA GLY A 151 -14.89 -9.39 -21.01
C GLY A 151 -14.46 -8.92 -22.41
N ARG A 152 -15.40 -8.40 -23.22
CA ARG A 152 -15.10 -7.81 -24.54
C ARG A 152 -14.26 -6.54 -24.45
N LEU A 153 -14.33 -5.83 -23.31
CA LEU A 153 -13.54 -4.63 -23.02
C LEU A 153 -12.14 -4.92 -22.46
N GLY A 154 -11.80 -6.19 -22.26
CA GLY A 154 -10.51 -6.60 -21.67
C GLY A 154 -9.28 -5.91 -22.24
N PRO A 155 -9.10 -5.85 -23.58
CA PRO A 155 -7.97 -5.18 -24.21
C PRO A 155 -7.89 -3.68 -23.93
N ILE A 156 -9.05 -3.02 -23.71
CA ILE A 156 -9.18 -1.58 -23.46
C ILE A 156 -8.95 -1.28 -21.97
N LEU A 157 -9.62 -2.04 -21.11
CA LEU A 157 -9.61 -1.81 -19.65
C LEU A 157 -8.31 -2.24 -18.97
N LYS A 158 -7.62 -3.28 -19.48
CA LYS A 158 -6.35 -3.78 -18.95
C LYS A 158 -6.38 -3.97 -17.41
N GLN A 159 -5.69 -3.09 -16.69
CA GLN A 159 -5.59 -3.14 -15.22
C GLN A 159 -6.88 -2.78 -14.48
N LYS A 160 -7.78 -2.03 -15.11
CA LYS A 160 -9.07 -1.61 -14.53
C LYS A 160 -10.16 -2.67 -14.68
N MET A 161 -9.85 -3.82 -15.27
CA MET A 161 -10.80 -4.92 -15.43
C MET A 161 -11.29 -5.43 -14.07
N PRO A 162 -12.62 -5.55 -13.87
CA PRO A 162 -13.18 -6.15 -12.66
C PRO A 162 -12.65 -7.55 -12.43
N ASN A 163 -12.29 -7.88 -11.18
CA ASN A 163 -11.73 -9.17 -10.82
C ASN A 163 -12.38 -9.72 -9.54
N PRO A 164 -12.88 -10.96 -9.54
CA PRO A 164 -13.45 -11.58 -8.33
C PRO A 164 -12.47 -11.63 -7.15
N LYS A 165 -11.18 -11.88 -7.41
CA LYS A 165 -10.14 -11.91 -6.36
C LYS A 165 -9.88 -10.55 -5.72
N ALA A 166 -10.12 -9.46 -6.46
CA ALA A 166 -10.11 -8.10 -5.93
C ALA A 166 -11.49 -7.72 -5.35
N GLY A 167 -12.50 -8.60 -5.43
CA GLY A 167 -13.87 -8.41 -4.95
C GLY A 167 -14.61 -7.27 -5.65
N THR A 168 -14.17 -6.87 -6.85
CA THR A 168 -14.86 -5.89 -7.70
C THR A 168 -15.96 -6.56 -8.55
N VAL A 169 -16.08 -7.88 -8.48
CA VAL A 169 -17.18 -8.67 -9.05
C VAL A 169 -17.96 -9.29 -7.89
N SER A 170 -19.18 -8.86 -7.66
CA SER A 170 -20.03 -9.35 -6.58
C SER A 170 -21.50 -9.28 -6.96
N PRO A 171 -22.33 -10.22 -6.45
CA PRO A 171 -23.78 -10.09 -6.58
C PRO A 171 -24.33 -8.87 -5.82
N ASN A 172 -23.69 -8.51 -4.70
CA ASN A 172 -24.07 -7.35 -3.87
C ASN A 172 -23.31 -6.09 -4.27
N VAL A 173 -23.61 -5.59 -5.45
CA VAL A 173 -22.91 -4.43 -6.04
C VAL A 173 -23.03 -3.18 -5.15
N GLY A 174 -24.20 -2.92 -4.56
CA GLY A 174 -24.41 -1.76 -3.69
C GLY A 174 -23.50 -1.74 -2.45
N GLN A 175 -23.23 -2.90 -1.83
CA GLN A 175 -22.30 -2.98 -0.71
C GLN A 175 -20.86 -2.67 -1.15
N VAL A 176 -20.43 -3.25 -2.27
CA VAL A 176 -19.08 -3.01 -2.81
C VAL A 176 -18.87 -1.53 -3.15
N VAL A 177 -19.88 -0.87 -3.71
CA VAL A 177 -19.81 0.57 -4.01
C VAL A 177 -19.68 1.39 -2.74
N ARG A 178 -20.46 1.09 -1.70
CA ARG A 178 -20.35 1.75 -0.39
C ARG A 178 -18.95 1.59 0.23
N ASP A 179 -18.40 0.38 0.20
CA ASP A 179 -17.06 0.09 0.72
C ASP A 179 -15.98 0.86 -0.04
N ILE A 180 -16.11 0.99 -1.38
CA ILE A 180 -15.17 1.74 -2.20
C ILE A 180 -15.32 3.24 -1.99
N LYS A 181 -16.54 3.76 -1.95
CA LYS A 181 -16.82 5.20 -1.73
C LYS A 181 -16.47 5.66 -0.32
N GLY A 182 -16.69 4.79 0.68
CA GLY A 182 -16.21 5.02 2.04
C GLY A 182 -14.68 4.97 2.18
N ALA A 183 -13.96 4.68 1.08
CA ALA A 183 -12.51 4.47 1.05
C ALA A 183 -12.03 3.42 2.07
N THR A 184 -12.93 2.56 2.57
CA THR A 184 -12.62 1.56 3.59
C THR A 184 -11.83 0.39 3.03
N ARG A 185 -11.92 0.15 1.73
CA ARG A 185 -11.31 -0.99 1.08
C ARG A 185 -9.85 -0.75 0.70
N ALA A 186 -8.94 -1.52 1.25
CA ALA A 186 -7.54 -1.57 0.87
C ALA A 186 -7.20 -2.92 0.25
N GLU A 187 -6.50 -2.89 -0.88
CA GLU A 187 -5.96 -4.09 -1.51
C GLU A 187 -4.50 -4.28 -1.11
N TYR A 188 -4.11 -5.52 -0.86
CA TYR A 188 -2.72 -5.88 -0.65
C TYR A 188 -2.31 -7.02 -1.59
N ARG A 189 -1.10 -6.93 -2.08
CA ARG A 189 -0.47 -7.94 -2.93
C ARG A 189 1.01 -8.00 -2.66
N VAL A 190 1.54 -9.19 -2.51
CA VAL A 190 2.98 -9.41 -2.40
C VAL A 190 3.67 -9.08 -3.72
N ASP A 191 4.72 -8.26 -3.65
CA ASP A 191 5.62 -7.95 -4.76
C ASP A 191 6.62 -9.09 -4.98
N ARG A 192 7.40 -9.02 -6.09
CA ARG A 192 8.43 -10.00 -6.45
C ARG A 192 9.51 -10.22 -5.38
N ASN A 193 9.67 -9.27 -4.49
CA ASN A 193 10.63 -9.31 -3.38
C ASN A 193 10.03 -9.81 -2.05
N GLY A 194 8.77 -10.28 -2.04
CA GLY A 194 8.11 -10.72 -0.82
C GLY A 194 7.62 -9.56 0.07
N ILE A 195 7.50 -8.35 -0.47
CA ILE A 195 7.09 -7.15 0.27
C ILE A 195 5.65 -6.79 -0.08
N ILE A 196 4.88 -6.42 0.92
CA ILE A 196 3.54 -5.84 0.77
C ILE A 196 3.62 -4.35 1.02
N HIS A 197 3.04 -3.57 0.12
CA HIS A 197 2.83 -2.13 0.27
C HIS A 197 1.34 -1.85 0.35
N SER A 198 0.92 -1.12 1.39
CA SER A 198 -0.47 -0.72 1.58
C SER A 198 -0.58 0.63 2.25
N ALA A 199 -1.55 1.43 1.81
CA ALA A 199 -1.89 2.68 2.48
C ALA A 199 -2.80 2.39 3.67
N ILE A 200 -2.49 2.98 4.83
CA ILE A 200 -3.26 2.80 6.08
C ILE A 200 -4.03 4.04 6.51
N GLY A 201 -3.79 5.18 5.88
CA GLY A 201 -4.53 6.41 6.19
C GLY A 201 -3.83 7.66 5.69
N LYS A 202 -4.31 8.80 6.16
CA LYS A 202 -3.77 10.12 5.89
C LYS A 202 -3.05 10.68 7.12
N ALA A 203 -2.10 11.59 6.89
CA ALA A 203 -1.39 12.28 7.97
C ALA A 203 -2.33 13.14 8.83
N SER A 204 -3.47 13.58 8.28
CA SER A 204 -4.53 14.29 9.00
C SER A 204 -5.27 13.43 10.03
N PHE A 205 -5.28 12.09 9.87
CA PHE A 205 -6.00 11.20 10.76
C PHE A 205 -5.42 11.18 12.18
N PRO A 206 -6.24 10.97 13.24
CA PRO A 206 -5.75 10.69 14.58
C PRO A 206 -4.83 9.45 14.60
N VAL A 207 -3.84 9.43 15.49
CA VAL A 207 -2.89 8.31 15.61
C VAL A 207 -3.61 7.00 15.91
N GLU A 208 -4.63 7.03 16.78
CA GLU A 208 -5.43 5.87 17.16
C GLU A 208 -6.16 5.22 15.96
N ASN A 209 -6.66 6.05 15.03
CA ASN A 209 -7.36 5.54 13.85
C ASN A 209 -6.38 4.83 12.87
N ILE A 210 -5.18 5.38 12.74
CA ILE A 210 -4.12 4.79 11.90
C ILE A 210 -3.64 3.47 12.54
N GLU A 211 -3.51 3.43 13.86
CA GLU A 211 -3.12 2.25 14.62
C GLU A 211 -4.14 1.12 14.47
N LYS A 212 -5.44 1.43 14.58
CA LYS A 212 -6.52 0.45 14.36
C LYS A 212 -6.54 -0.05 12.91
N ASN A 213 -6.39 0.85 11.93
CA ASN A 213 -6.26 0.44 10.53
C ASN A 213 -5.05 -0.48 10.30
N PHE A 214 -3.92 -0.16 10.93
CA PHE A 214 -2.71 -0.99 10.87
C PHE A 214 -2.94 -2.37 11.48
N ALA A 215 -3.56 -2.44 12.67
CA ALA A 215 -3.88 -3.68 13.35
C ALA A 215 -4.76 -4.62 12.51
N VAL A 216 -5.83 -4.07 11.90
CA VAL A 216 -6.72 -4.81 10.99
C VAL A 216 -5.97 -5.33 9.78
N LEU A 217 -5.08 -4.53 9.18
CA LEU A 217 -4.25 -4.95 8.05
C LEU A 217 -3.33 -6.12 8.44
N ILE A 218 -2.62 -6.01 9.57
CA ILE A 218 -1.71 -7.07 10.04
C ILE A 218 -2.48 -8.35 10.35
N ASN A 219 -3.64 -8.25 11.02
CA ASN A 219 -4.50 -9.41 11.31
C ASN A 219 -4.93 -10.13 10.02
N ALA A 220 -5.36 -9.36 9.00
CA ALA A 220 -5.70 -9.93 7.69
C ALA A 220 -4.51 -10.64 7.03
N LEU A 221 -3.29 -10.08 7.15
CA LEU A 221 -2.07 -10.70 6.63
C LEU A 221 -1.69 -11.97 7.38
N VAL A 222 -1.83 -11.99 8.70
CA VAL A 222 -1.56 -13.18 9.52
C VAL A 222 -2.55 -14.30 9.18
N LYS A 223 -3.84 -13.97 9.01
CA LYS A 223 -4.87 -14.93 8.57
C LYS A 223 -4.61 -15.47 7.14
N ALA A 224 -4.05 -14.65 6.27
CA ALA A 224 -3.73 -15.03 4.89
C ALA A 224 -2.38 -15.76 4.76
N ARG A 225 -1.73 -16.14 5.87
CA ARG A 225 -0.43 -16.84 5.85
C ARG A 225 -0.56 -18.18 5.12
N PRO A 226 0.25 -18.42 4.05
CA PRO A 226 0.29 -19.69 3.39
C PRO A 226 0.88 -20.79 4.29
N SER A 227 0.36 -22.01 4.19
CA SER A 227 0.89 -23.18 4.94
C SER A 227 2.35 -23.50 4.56
N ALA A 228 2.75 -23.20 3.34
CA ALA A 228 4.11 -23.37 2.84
C ALA A 228 5.11 -22.37 3.41
N ALA A 229 4.67 -21.27 4.04
CA ALA A 229 5.55 -20.27 4.63
C ALA A 229 6.11 -20.74 5.98
N LYS A 230 7.37 -21.22 5.96
CA LYS A 230 8.09 -21.69 7.16
C LYS A 230 8.85 -20.54 7.83
N GLY A 231 9.01 -20.61 9.16
CA GLY A 231 9.79 -19.65 9.95
C GLY A 231 9.05 -18.33 10.25
N LYS A 232 9.83 -17.23 10.42
CA LYS A 232 9.27 -15.90 10.70
C LYS A 232 8.49 -15.37 9.50
N TYR A 233 7.17 -15.17 9.67
CA TYR A 233 6.30 -14.66 8.62
C TYR A 233 6.52 -13.18 8.35
N ILE A 234 6.50 -12.34 9.39
CA ILE A 234 6.84 -10.92 9.31
C ILE A 234 8.32 -10.75 9.64
N LYS A 235 9.14 -10.44 8.63
CA LYS A 235 10.59 -10.22 8.78
C LYS A 235 10.91 -8.79 9.20
N LYS A 236 10.25 -7.82 8.60
CA LYS A 236 10.45 -6.39 8.85
C LYS A 236 9.17 -5.64 8.52
N ALA A 237 8.82 -4.66 9.34
CA ALA A 237 7.75 -3.71 9.07
C ALA A 237 8.33 -2.29 9.14
N SER A 238 7.91 -1.44 8.22
CA SER A 238 8.28 -0.02 8.21
C SER A 238 7.10 0.83 7.76
N ILE A 239 6.99 2.01 8.35
CA ILE A 239 5.96 3.00 8.03
C ILE A 239 6.66 4.25 7.49
N SER A 240 6.05 4.88 6.48
CA SER A 240 6.53 6.13 5.91
C SER A 240 5.37 7.01 5.47
N SER A 241 5.59 8.32 5.46
CA SER A 241 4.71 9.25 4.75
C SER A 241 5.16 9.38 3.29
N SER A 242 4.27 9.88 2.42
CA SER A 242 4.52 9.97 0.97
C SER A 242 5.85 10.64 0.61
N MET A 243 6.25 11.67 1.35
CA MET A 243 7.46 12.46 1.08
C MET A 243 8.47 12.43 2.24
N GLY A 244 8.17 11.67 3.30
CA GLY A 244 9.02 11.55 4.49
C GLY A 244 9.95 10.34 4.46
N PRO A 245 10.88 10.25 5.40
CA PRO A 245 11.70 9.07 5.62
C PRO A 245 10.88 7.93 6.22
N SER A 246 11.36 6.69 6.02
CA SER A 246 10.76 5.51 6.62
C SER A 246 11.22 5.31 8.08
N VAL A 247 10.31 4.85 8.91
CA VAL A 247 10.54 4.48 10.31
C VAL A 247 10.36 2.96 10.44
N THR A 248 11.31 2.27 11.06
CA THR A 248 11.26 0.83 11.26
C THR A 248 10.49 0.52 12.54
N LEU A 249 9.60 -0.48 12.47
CA LEU A 249 8.80 -0.94 13.62
C LEU A 249 9.36 -2.22 14.22
N ASP A 250 9.10 -2.42 15.51
CA ASP A 250 9.37 -3.69 16.17
C ASP A 250 8.40 -4.76 15.68
N THR A 251 8.96 -5.87 15.20
CA THR A 251 8.18 -6.99 14.67
C THR A 251 7.40 -7.75 15.75
N LEU A 252 7.85 -7.72 17.00
CA LEU A 252 7.15 -8.35 18.12
C LEU A 252 5.91 -7.53 18.49
N ASP A 253 6.06 -6.20 18.54
CA ASP A 253 4.94 -5.30 18.81
C ASP A 253 3.90 -5.34 17.68
N VAL A 254 4.35 -5.39 16.42
CA VAL A 254 3.46 -5.58 15.25
C VAL A 254 2.60 -6.84 15.37
N GLN A 255 3.18 -7.95 15.87
CA GLN A 255 2.42 -9.18 16.08
C GLN A 255 1.42 -9.04 17.25
N ARG A 256 1.80 -8.42 18.36
CA ARG A 256 0.90 -8.17 19.49
C ARG A 256 -0.30 -7.31 19.09
N VAL A 257 -0.06 -6.24 18.34
CA VAL A 257 -1.12 -5.35 17.86
C VAL A 257 -2.11 -6.09 16.96
N SER A 258 -1.68 -7.13 16.22
CA SER A 258 -2.60 -7.95 15.42
C SER A 258 -3.54 -8.83 16.26
N GLU A 259 -3.17 -9.16 17.48
CA GLU A 259 -3.97 -10.00 18.38
C GLU A 259 -5.05 -9.19 19.13
N THR A 260 -4.95 -7.86 19.14
CA THR A 260 -5.90 -6.97 19.81
C THR A 260 -7.16 -6.66 18.98
N VAL A 261 -7.25 -7.15 17.76
CA VAL A 261 -8.35 -7.01 16.79
C VAL A 261 -8.88 -8.38 16.41
#